data_9257290ef6c36b2ec807988af5ab71f9
#
_entry.id   9257290ef6c36b2ec807988af5ab71f9
#
_cell.length_a   1.000
_cell.length_b   1.000
_cell.length_c   1.000
_cell.angle_alpha   90.00
_cell.angle_beta   90.00
_cell.angle_gamma   90.00
#
_symmetry.space_group_name_H-M   'P 1'
#
loop_
_entity.id
_entity.type
_entity.pdbx_description
1 polymer ?
#
loop_
_entity_poly.entity_id
_entity_poly.type
_entity_poly.pdbx_seq_one_letter_code
_entity_poly.pdbx_strand_id
1 'polypeptide(L)'
;SDDDAAPVVKNEIFQLPEKAYVLAEQSRRAIVIRDAETHRNIWSWDPYTACVPAAQQGWFVNPSEVKPVFNRRYILMTASGGAVALIRLSDHKLMFYANCGQNPHSAEVLPDGNIVTAESKSGEINTFVVDTVKVLGAKANTVKLGNAHNVVWDKKRSYLYATATKKEG
;
A
#
# COMPACT_ATOMS: atom_id res chain seq x y z
N SER A 1 34.58 8.33 38.49
CA SER A 1 33.13 8.44 38.62
C SER A 1 32.52 8.22 37.25
N ASP A 2 31.87 7.13 37.16
CA ASP A 2 31.44 6.45 35.93
C ASP A 2 30.00 6.79 35.64
N ASP A 3 29.76 7.78 34.79
CA ASP A 3 28.43 8.06 34.29
C ASP A 3 28.44 8.46 32.82
N ASP A 4 29.25 7.75 32.01
CA ASP A 4 29.21 7.81 30.56
C ASP A 4 28.63 6.50 29.96
N ALA A 5 27.51 6.04 30.51
CA ALA A 5 26.72 5.06 29.80
C ALA A 5 25.98 5.76 28.66
N ALA A 6 26.36 5.49 27.42
CA ALA A 6 25.63 5.95 26.24
C ALA A 6 24.13 5.63 26.42
N PRO A 7 23.22 6.56 26.10
CA PRO A 7 21.80 6.31 26.24
C PRO A 7 21.45 5.06 25.42
N VAL A 8 20.85 4.07 26.08
CA VAL A 8 20.27 2.91 25.41
C VAL A 8 19.17 3.44 24.51
N VAL A 9 19.44 3.52 23.20
CA VAL A 9 18.41 3.81 22.21
C VAL A 9 17.48 2.61 22.23
N LYS A 10 16.37 2.72 22.93
CA LYS A 10 15.26 1.79 22.75
C LYS A 10 14.81 1.98 21.32
N ASN A 11 15.01 0.97 20.46
CA ASN A 11 14.34 0.88 19.17
C ASN A 11 12.84 0.75 19.46
N GLU A 12 12.18 1.88 19.63
CA GLU A 12 10.73 1.90 19.75
C GLU A 12 10.14 1.44 18.43
N ILE A 13 9.42 0.31 18.47
CA ILE A 13 8.66 -0.18 17.33
C ILE A 13 7.56 0.83 17.06
N PHE A 14 7.54 1.40 15.85
CA PHE A 14 6.50 2.34 15.46
C PHE A 14 5.12 1.68 15.50
N GLN A 15 4.18 2.35 16.17
CA GLN A 15 2.78 1.98 16.19
C GLN A 15 1.96 3.16 15.66
N LEU A 16 0.97 2.84 14.81
CA LEU A 16 0.08 3.85 14.26
C LEU A 16 -0.78 4.45 15.39
N PRO A 17 -0.71 5.77 15.64
CA PRO A 17 -1.59 6.42 16.61
C PRO A 17 -3.06 6.21 16.27
N GLU A 18 -3.91 6.23 17.30
CA GLU A 18 -5.36 6.06 17.12
C GLU A 18 -5.94 7.13 16.19
N LYS A 19 -5.47 8.37 16.31
CA LYS A 19 -5.84 9.50 15.45
C LYS A 19 -4.68 9.91 14.56
N ALA A 20 -4.62 9.35 13.38
CA ALA A 20 -3.60 9.66 12.39
C ALA A 20 -4.19 9.79 10.99
N TYR A 21 -3.55 10.62 10.17
CA TYR A 21 -3.82 10.69 8.73
C TYR A 21 -2.75 9.88 8.00
N VAL A 22 -3.19 8.97 7.15
CA VAL A 22 -2.31 8.27 6.19
C VAL A 22 -2.48 8.94 4.84
N LEU A 23 -1.43 9.58 4.35
CA LEU A 23 -1.47 10.48 3.21
C LEU A 23 -0.59 9.97 2.07
N ALA A 24 -1.10 10.08 0.86
CA ALA A 24 -0.32 9.91 -0.36
C ALA A 24 0.34 11.26 -0.73
N GLU A 25 1.66 11.31 -0.78
CA GLU A 25 2.42 12.48 -1.19
C GLU A 25 2.95 12.25 -2.60
N GLN A 26 2.25 12.83 -3.58
CA GLN A 26 2.46 12.51 -5.00
C GLN A 26 3.79 13.04 -5.56
N SER A 27 4.25 14.20 -5.09
CA SER A 27 5.49 14.81 -5.62
C SER A 27 6.73 13.96 -5.34
N ARG A 28 6.75 13.21 -4.25
CA ARG A 28 7.85 12.32 -3.85
C ARG A 28 7.53 10.83 -3.99
N ARG A 29 6.36 10.48 -4.53
CA ARG A 29 5.88 9.09 -4.61
C ARG A 29 5.80 8.43 -3.23
N ALA A 30 5.54 9.22 -2.20
CA ALA A 30 5.69 8.84 -0.81
C ALA A 30 4.36 8.56 -0.12
N ILE A 31 4.46 7.79 0.97
CA ILE A 31 3.42 7.68 1.99
C ILE A 31 3.90 8.47 3.19
N VAL A 32 3.03 9.29 3.75
CA VAL A 32 3.30 10.07 4.96
C VAL A 32 2.21 9.81 5.99
N ILE A 33 2.60 9.57 7.23
CA ILE A 33 1.66 9.49 8.35
C ILE A 33 1.86 10.73 9.21
N ARG A 34 0.74 11.41 9.46
CA ARG A 34 0.67 12.62 10.28
C ARG A 34 -0.17 12.34 11.50
N ASP A 35 0.35 12.70 12.67
CA ASP A 35 -0.42 12.70 13.90
C ASP A 35 -1.54 13.75 13.81
N ALA A 36 -2.79 13.38 14.07
CA ALA A 36 -3.91 14.29 13.95
C ALA A 36 -4.00 15.33 15.07
N GLU A 37 -3.38 15.08 16.21
CA GLU A 37 -3.37 16.01 17.36
C GLU A 37 -2.22 17.00 17.27
N THR A 38 -1.01 16.53 16.96
CA THR A 38 0.19 17.38 16.89
C THR A 38 0.44 18.00 15.52
N HIS A 39 -0.22 17.50 14.48
CA HIS A 39 -0.01 17.85 13.07
C HIS A 39 1.42 17.61 12.56
N ARG A 40 2.18 16.74 13.24
CA ARG A 40 3.54 16.37 12.83
C ARG A 40 3.54 15.15 11.97
N ASN A 41 4.43 15.14 10.99
CA ASN A 41 4.76 13.91 10.24
C ASN A 41 5.60 13.01 11.15
N ILE A 42 5.10 11.81 11.40
CA ILE A 42 5.69 10.85 12.33
C ILE A 42 6.23 9.60 11.68
N TRP A 43 5.93 9.40 10.41
CA TRP A 43 6.39 8.25 9.64
C TRP A 43 6.32 8.60 8.15
N SER A 44 7.26 8.10 7.38
CA SER A 44 7.24 8.23 5.92
C SER A 44 7.92 7.04 5.25
N TRP A 45 7.51 6.79 4.02
CA TRP A 45 8.09 5.79 3.16
C TRP A 45 8.10 6.29 1.72
N ASP A 46 9.14 6.00 0.98
CA ASP A 46 9.23 6.23 -0.46
C ASP A 46 10.05 5.12 -1.15
N PRO A 47 9.88 4.93 -2.46
CA PRO A 47 10.54 3.84 -3.17
C PRO A 47 12.05 4.01 -3.29
N TYR A 48 12.57 5.23 -3.13
CA TYR A 48 14.00 5.51 -3.26
C TYR A 48 14.76 5.08 -2.01
N THR A 49 14.31 5.51 -0.84
CA THR A 49 14.90 5.12 0.45
C THR A 49 14.68 3.64 0.76
N ALA A 50 13.61 3.05 0.25
CA ALA A 50 13.35 1.61 0.33
C ALA A 50 14.17 0.77 -0.65
N CYS A 51 15.03 1.40 -1.45
CA CYS A 51 15.90 0.74 -2.42
C CYS A 51 15.15 -0.09 -3.48
N VAL A 52 13.99 0.38 -3.91
CA VAL A 52 13.32 -0.21 -5.07
C VAL A 52 14.21 -0.01 -6.29
N PRO A 53 14.47 -1.06 -7.10
CA PRO A 53 15.29 -0.94 -8.29
C PRO A 53 14.85 0.18 -9.23
N ALA A 54 15.79 0.88 -9.84
CA ALA A 54 15.51 2.04 -10.70
C ALA A 54 14.48 1.77 -11.80
N ALA A 55 14.51 0.58 -12.38
CA ALA A 55 13.56 0.16 -13.43
C ALA A 55 12.10 0.08 -12.94
N GLN A 56 11.89 -0.03 -11.64
CA GLN A 56 10.56 -0.21 -11.03
C GLN A 56 10.10 1.02 -10.25
N GLN A 57 10.95 2.00 -10.03
CA GLN A 57 10.60 3.21 -9.30
C GLN A 57 9.47 4.00 -9.97
N GLY A 58 9.40 3.99 -11.30
CA GLY A 58 8.33 4.63 -12.06
C GLY A 58 6.94 4.04 -11.81
N TRP A 59 6.83 2.80 -11.31
CA TRP A 59 5.56 2.20 -10.95
C TRP A 59 4.86 2.95 -9.81
N PHE A 60 5.63 3.62 -8.95
CA PHE A 60 5.15 4.33 -7.77
C PHE A 60 4.73 5.78 -8.04
N VAL A 61 4.75 6.21 -9.29
CA VAL A 61 4.29 7.55 -9.68
C VAL A 61 2.81 7.73 -9.36
N ASN A 62 2.47 8.87 -8.78
CA ASN A 62 1.12 9.26 -8.42
C ASN A 62 0.41 8.22 -7.53
N PRO A 63 0.81 8.08 -6.26
CA PRO A 63 0.06 7.27 -5.31
C PRO A 63 -1.42 7.62 -5.33
N SER A 64 -2.28 6.63 -5.50
CA SER A 64 -3.72 6.80 -5.68
C SER A 64 -4.53 6.41 -4.45
N GLU A 65 -4.11 5.39 -3.73
CA GLU A 65 -4.73 4.96 -2.49
C GLU A 65 -3.67 4.49 -1.50
N VAL A 66 -3.79 4.89 -0.25
CA VAL A 66 -2.97 4.43 0.87
C VAL A 66 -3.88 4.16 2.06
N LYS A 67 -3.78 2.98 2.65
CA LYS A 67 -4.63 2.61 3.79
C LYS A 67 -3.96 1.61 4.73
N PRO A 68 -4.24 1.69 6.04
CA PRO A 68 -3.80 0.69 7.00
C PRO A 68 -4.55 -0.63 6.78
N VAL A 69 -3.83 -1.74 6.90
CA VAL A 69 -4.36 -3.10 6.80
C VAL A 69 -3.73 -3.99 7.87
N PHE A 70 -4.26 -5.20 8.06
CA PHE A 70 -3.78 -6.18 9.04
C PHE A 70 -3.62 -5.59 10.46
N ASN A 71 -4.73 -5.20 11.06
CA ASN A 71 -4.75 -4.59 12.40
C ASN A 71 -3.82 -3.36 12.52
N ARG A 72 -3.77 -2.52 11.48
CA ARG A 72 -3.00 -1.27 11.48
C ARG A 72 -1.48 -1.48 11.62
N ARG A 73 -0.96 -2.63 11.19
CA ARG A 73 0.48 -2.95 11.21
C ARG A 73 1.17 -2.74 9.87
N TYR A 74 0.39 -2.66 8.79
CA TYR A 74 0.88 -2.51 7.42
C TYR A 74 0.12 -1.41 6.71
N ILE A 75 0.76 -0.83 5.70
CA ILE A 75 0.12 0.05 4.74
C ILE A 75 0.02 -0.68 3.40
N LEU A 76 -1.16 -0.65 2.81
CA LEU A 76 -1.41 -1.07 1.44
C LEU A 76 -1.51 0.18 0.56
N MET A 77 -0.71 0.25 -0.51
CA MET A 77 -0.76 1.37 -1.45
C MET A 77 -0.94 0.90 -2.88
N THR A 78 -1.60 1.75 -3.66
CA THR A 78 -1.58 1.70 -5.12
C THR A 78 -1.04 3.02 -5.67
N ALA A 79 -0.48 2.98 -6.87
CA ALA A 79 -0.02 4.16 -7.59
C ALA A 79 -0.38 4.07 -9.07
N SER A 80 -0.69 5.21 -9.68
CA SER A 80 -1.14 5.28 -11.08
C SER A 80 -0.10 4.74 -12.08
N GLY A 81 1.18 4.75 -11.71
CA GLY A 81 2.25 4.14 -12.50
C GLY A 81 2.23 2.62 -12.56
N GLY A 82 1.37 1.96 -11.79
CA GLY A 82 1.14 0.52 -11.81
C GLY A 82 1.46 -0.23 -10.52
N ALA A 83 2.07 0.40 -9.52
CA ALA A 83 2.43 -0.30 -8.30
C ALA A 83 1.22 -0.64 -7.44
N VAL A 84 1.24 -1.85 -6.88
CA VAL A 84 0.59 -2.22 -5.64
C VAL A 84 1.69 -2.65 -4.66
N ALA A 85 1.63 -2.21 -3.41
CA ALA A 85 2.68 -2.49 -2.43
C ALA A 85 2.14 -2.65 -1.02
N LEU A 86 2.79 -3.51 -0.26
CA LEU A 86 2.52 -3.75 1.16
C LEU A 86 3.78 -3.39 1.95
N ILE A 87 3.67 -2.41 2.84
CA ILE A 87 4.78 -1.90 3.64
C ILE A 87 4.50 -2.16 5.12
N ARG A 88 5.48 -2.67 5.84
CA ARG A 88 5.38 -2.87 7.29
C ARG A 88 5.69 -1.58 8.03
N LEU A 89 4.77 -1.17 8.92
CA LEU A 89 4.90 0.09 9.66
C LEU A 89 6.05 0.09 10.66
N SER A 90 6.29 -1.04 11.34
CA SER A 90 7.26 -1.10 12.44
C SER A 90 8.70 -0.81 12.00
N ASP A 91 9.08 -1.14 10.78
CA ASP A 91 10.44 -1.03 10.28
C ASP A 91 10.57 -0.48 8.85
N HIS A 92 9.48 0.04 8.27
CA HIS A 92 9.42 0.56 6.90
C HIS A 92 9.75 -0.45 5.80
N LYS A 93 9.73 -1.75 6.13
CA LYS A 93 10.11 -2.78 5.17
C LYS A 93 9.05 -2.95 4.09
N LEU A 94 9.49 -2.91 2.83
CA LEU A 94 8.67 -3.32 1.69
C LEU A 94 8.52 -4.84 1.71
N MET A 95 7.32 -5.31 2.03
CA MET A 95 7.05 -6.73 2.21
C MET A 95 6.64 -7.43 0.91
N PHE A 96 5.96 -6.70 0.06
CA PHE A 96 5.51 -7.18 -1.24
C PHE A 96 5.23 -6.00 -2.15
N TYR A 97 5.53 -6.14 -3.44
CA TYR A 97 5.06 -5.22 -4.47
C TYR A 97 4.97 -5.92 -5.82
N ALA A 98 4.12 -5.37 -6.69
CA ALA A 98 3.94 -5.87 -8.04
C ALA A 98 3.49 -4.75 -8.97
N ASN A 99 3.62 -4.97 -10.27
CA ASN A 99 2.97 -4.14 -11.26
C ASN A 99 1.60 -4.74 -11.58
N CYS A 100 0.55 -4.00 -11.31
CA CYS A 100 -0.82 -4.44 -11.56
C CYS A 100 -1.43 -3.89 -12.85
N GLY A 101 -0.64 -3.24 -13.67
CA GLY A 101 -1.11 -2.65 -14.91
C GLY A 101 -1.14 -1.14 -14.87
N GLN A 102 -2.03 -0.53 -15.62
CA GLN A 102 -2.09 0.92 -15.72
C GLN A 102 -3.23 1.49 -14.89
N ASN A 103 -2.89 2.50 -14.09
CA ASN A 103 -3.83 3.29 -13.34
C ASN A 103 -4.70 2.49 -12.35
N PRO A 104 -4.08 1.71 -11.44
CA PRO A 104 -4.82 1.09 -10.36
C PRO A 104 -5.41 2.17 -9.45
N HIS A 105 -6.68 2.02 -9.09
CA HIS A 105 -7.39 2.96 -8.22
C HIS A 105 -7.56 2.48 -6.80
N SER A 106 -7.61 1.18 -6.60
CA SER A 106 -7.92 0.59 -5.32
C SER A 106 -7.30 -0.78 -5.17
N ALA A 107 -6.94 -1.12 -3.96
CA ALA A 107 -6.52 -2.45 -3.58
C ALA A 107 -7.18 -2.87 -2.26
N GLU A 108 -7.30 -4.17 -2.05
CA GLU A 108 -7.81 -4.76 -0.82
C GLU A 108 -6.99 -6.01 -0.46
N VAL A 109 -6.85 -6.28 0.84
CA VAL A 109 -6.31 -7.54 1.32
C VAL A 109 -7.43 -8.54 1.57
N LEU A 110 -7.21 -9.78 1.17
CA LEU A 110 -8.14 -10.88 1.38
C LEU A 110 -7.81 -11.63 2.68
N PRO A 111 -8.73 -12.43 3.23
CA PRO A 111 -8.50 -13.18 4.47
C PRO A 111 -7.29 -14.11 4.45
N ASP A 112 -6.91 -14.61 3.28
CA ASP A 112 -5.72 -15.46 3.09
C ASP A 112 -4.40 -14.67 3.00
N GLY A 113 -4.45 -13.34 3.11
CA GLY A 113 -3.30 -12.46 2.97
C GLY A 113 -2.96 -12.05 1.54
N ASN A 114 -3.67 -12.54 0.56
CA ASN A 114 -3.49 -12.14 -0.83
C ASN A 114 -4.10 -10.76 -1.10
N ILE A 115 -3.72 -10.14 -2.19
CA ILE A 115 -4.13 -8.79 -2.56
C ILE A 115 -4.95 -8.83 -3.85
N VAL A 116 -5.97 -7.99 -3.91
CA VAL A 116 -6.77 -7.75 -5.10
C VAL A 116 -6.74 -6.27 -5.46
N THR A 117 -6.66 -5.95 -6.75
CA THR A 117 -6.62 -4.58 -7.26
C THR A 117 -7.73 -4.34 -8.29
N ALA A 118 -8.17 -3.09 -8.35
CA ALA A 118 -9.07 -2.60 -9.40
C ALA A 118 -8.32 -1.61 -10.29
N GLU A 119 -8.28 -1.88 -11.59
CA GLU A 119 -7.57 -1.10 -12.58
C GLU A 119 -8.52 -0.55 -13.64
N SER A 120 -8.66 0.76 -13.68
CA SER A 120 -9.65 1.39 -14.55
C SER A 120 -9.25 1.36 -16.03
N LYS A 121 -7.98 1.57 -16.33
CA LYS A 121 -7.52 1.68 -17.72
C LYS A 121 -7.49 0.32 -18.43
N SER A 122 -7.05 -0.73 -17.76
CA SER A 122 -7.09 -2.09 -18.27
C SER A 122 -8.48 -2.73 -18.17
N GLY A 123 -9.35 -2.19 -17.30
CA GLY A 123 -10.67 -2.77 -17.03
C GLY A 123 -10.57 -4.13 -16.38
N GLU A 124 -9.76 -4.25 -15.33
CA GLU A 124 -9.43 -5.54 -14.70
C GLU A 124 -9.51 -5.48 -13.19
N ILE A 125 -9.94 -6.58 -12.61
CA ILE A 125 -9.75 -6.94 -11.21
C ILE A 125 -8.67 -8.02 -11.18
N ASN A 126 -7.53 -7.72 -10.56
CA ASN A 126 -6.38 -8.63 -10.50
C ASN A 126 -6.14 -9.11 -9.08
N THR A 127 -5.78 -10.39 -8.96
CA THR A 127 -5.39 -11.00 -7.70
C THR A 127 -3.90 -11.33 -7.71
N PHE A 128 -3.25 -11.10 -6.57
CA PHE A 128 -1.82 -11.36 -6.36
C PHE A 128 -1.65 -12.30 -5.17
N VAL A 129 -0.85 -13.34 -5.35
CA VAL A 129 -0.38 -14.18 -4.25
C VAL A 129 0.80 -13.47 -3.61
N VAL A 130 0.67 -13.10 -2.33
CA VAL A 130 1.71 -12.39 -1.60
C VAL A 130 2.77 -13.38 -1.13
N ASP A 131 4.01 -13.16 -1.56
CA ASP A 131 5.20 -13.86 -1.11
C ASP A 131 6.18 -12.84 -0.52
N THR A 132 6.33 -12.85 0.79
CA THR A 132 7.17 -11.89 1.52
C THR A 132 8.67 -12.26 1.49
N VAL A 133 9.02 -13.44 1.01
CA VAL A 133 10.41 -13.84 0.80
C VAL A 133 10.90 -13.36 -0.56
N LYS A 134 10.11 -13.57 -1.61
CA LYS A 134 10.42 -13.12 -2.97
C LYS A 134 10.22 -11.62 -3.14
N VAL A 135 9.28 -11.04 -2.43
CA VAL A 135 8.87 -9.63 -2.38
C VAL A 135 8.25 -9.13 -3.69
N LEU A 136 8.96 -9.19 -4.81
CA LEU A 136 8.41 -8.84 -6.12
C LEU A 136 7.49 -9.96 -6.63
N GLY A 137 6.24 -9.61 -6.85
CA GLY A 137 5.21 -10.53 -7.33
C GLY A 137 4.69 -10.22 -8.72
N ALA A 138 3.74 -11.02 -9.15
CA ALA A 138 3.04 -10.88 -10.42
C ALA A 138 1.56 -11.24 -10.28
N LYS A 139 0.74 -10.85 -11.26
CA LYS A 139 -0.67 -11.21 -11.33
C LYS A 139 -0.83 -12.73 -11.32
N ALA A 140 -1.70 -13.22 -10.43
CA ALA A 140 -2.07 -14.64 -10.35
C ALA A 140 -3.38 -14.92 -11.08
N ASN A 141 -4.35 -14.02 -11.04
CA ASN A 141 -5.66 -14.16 -11.67
C ASN A 141 -6.22 -12.81 -12.09
N THR A 142 -7.03 -12.79 -13.13
CA THR A 142 -7.63 -11.59 -13.70
C THR A 142 -9.10 -11.83 -14.01
N VAL A 143 -9.96 -10.90 -13.59
CA VAL A 143 -11.37 -10.82 -13.99
C VAL A 143 -11.58 -9.50 -14.73
N LYS A 144 -12.24 -9.56 -15.89
CA LYS A 144 -12.56 -8.35 -16.66
C LYS A 144 -13.75 -7.61 -16.04
N LEU A 145 -13.54 -6.32 -15.76
CA LEU A 145 -14.57 -5.40 -15.33
C LEU A 145 -14.22 -4.01 -15.87
N GLY A 146 -14.82 -3.61 -16.97
CA GLY A 146 -14.54 -2.31 -17.61
C GLY A 146 -14.74 -1.14 -16.64
N ASN A 147 -13.78 -0.20 -16.62
CA ASN A 147 -13.77 0.94 -15.71
C ASN A 147 -13.79 0.56 -14.23
N ALA A 148 -13.15 -0.53 -13.84
CA ALA A 148 -13.02 -0.97 -12.46
C ALA A 148 -12.43 0.15 -11.58
N HIS A 149 -13.05 0.44 -10.44
CA HIS A 149 -12.72 1.60 -9.63
C HIS A 149 -12.39 1.28 -8.18
N ASN A 150 -13.19 0.45 -7.53
CA ASN A 150 -13.00 0.08 -6.14
C ASN A 150 -13.17 -1.41 -5.94
N VAL A 151 -12.45 -1.92 -4.94
CA VAL A 151 -12.62 -3.26 -4.36
C VAL A 151 -12.73 -3.13 -2.85
N VAL A 152 -13.68 -3.86 -2.27
CA VAL A 152 -13.92 -3.91 -0.82
C VAL A 152 -14.24 -5.34 -0.42
N TRP A 153 -13.57 -5.84 0.61
CA TRP A 153 -13.87 -7.14 1.20
C TRP A 153 -14.88 -7.00 2.33
N ASP A 154 -16.01 -7.71 2.22
CA ASP A 154 -17.02 -7.81 3.28
C ASP A 154 -16.73 -9.03 4.15
N LYS A 155 -16.23 -8.80 5.37
CA LYS A 155 -15.88 -9.87 6.31
C LYS A 155 -17.06 -10.69 6.79
N LYS A 156 -18.26 -10.08 6.87
CA LYS A 156 -19.46 -10.78 7.37
C LYS A 156 -20.02 -11.76 6.35
N ARG A 157 -19.99 -11.37 5.06
CA ARG A 157 -20.59 -12.16 3.97
C ARG A 157 -19.58 -12.97 3.17
N SER A 158 -18.27 -12.73 3.40
CA SER A 158 -17.19 -13.32 2.61
C SER A 158 -17.32 -13.04 1.11
N TYR A 159 -17.71 -11.82 0.77
CA TYR A 159 -17.79 -11.35 -0.61
C TYR A 159 -16.79 -10.24 -0.90
N LEU A 160 -16.22 -10.29 -2.07
CA LEU A 160 -15.49 -9.17 -2.65
C LEU A 160 -16.47 -8.35 -3.50
N TYR A 161 -16.68 -7.09 -3.13
CA TYR A 161 -17.41 -6.14 -3.94
C TYR A 161 -16.46 -5.36 -4.83
N ALA A 162 -16.81 -5.23 -6.07
CA ALA A 162 -16.11 -4.38 -7.02
C ALA A 162 -17.09 -3.41 -7.64
N THR A 163 -16.66 -2.17 -7.82
CA THR A 163 -17.43 -1.13 -8.50
C THR A 163 -16.75 -0.72 -9.79
N ALA A 164 -17.56 -0.30 -10.74
CA ALA A 164 -17.10 0.22 -12.01
C ALA A 164 -17.90 1.48 -12.37
N THR A 165 -17.24 2.44 -13.03
CA THR A 165 -17.94 3.60 -13.56
C THR A 165 -18.60 3.24 -14.89
N LYS A 166 -19.87 3.65 -15.05
CA LYS A 166 -20.58 3.49 -16.33
C LYS A 166 -20.01 4.48 -17.33
N LYS A 167 -19.61 4.00 -18.53
CA LYS A 167 -19.38 4.92 -19.64
C LYS A 167 -20.70 5.58 -20.00
N GLU A 168 -20.76 6.91 -19.93
CA GLU A 168 -21.80 7.65 -20.61
C GLU A 168 -21.59 7.47 -22.12
N GLY A 169 -22.58 6.90 -22.75
CA GLY A 169 -22.58 6.69 -24.21
C GLY A 169 -22.87 7.96 -24.96
#